data_662d95a751dc260d3a98bbaec6b1463e
#
_entry.id   662d95a751dc260d3a98bbaec6b1463e
#
_cell.length_a   1.000
_cell.length_b   1.000
_cell.length_c   1.000
_cell.angle_alpha   90.00
_cell.angle_beta   90.00
_cell.angle_gamma   90.00
#
_symmetry.space_group_name_H-M   'P 1'
#
loop_
_entity.id
_entity.type
_entity.pdbx_description
1 polymer ?
#
loop_
_entity_poly.entity_id
_entity_poly.type
_entity_poly.pdbx_seq_one_letter_code
_entity_poly.pdbx_strand_id
1 'polypeptide(L)'
;VKDYEFSKDLDGYRELIFKVSDATEVLNSEGKVIGNTDEYTDSTIEKNSYQKSENKINVESDLTSENYQKAKKVIETRLKSLGIEDYELALNLEDGTMHLKIPEDSNTNHTVSNILQVAKFEIRDSNDASNVLITNDDIKKISTVYNTTSSGTTVYLQIEFNTDGKNILQQICTGEYKTNTENSNNSTENENSTSDGEN
;
A
#
# COMPACT_ATOMS: atom_id res chain seq x y z
N VAL A 1 -49.94 -3.55 -14.62
CA VAL A 1 -49.21 -3.89 -13.42
C VAL A 1 -48.13 -2.82 -13.28
N LYS A 2 -48.14 -2.03 -12.21
CA LYS A 2 -46.99 -1.13 -11.89
C LYS A 2 -45.86 -2.02 -11.43
N ASP A 3 -44.75 -2.06 -12.16
CA ASP A 3 -43.50 -2.59 -11.67
C ASP A 3 -43.04 -1.68 -10.54
N TYR A 4 -42.96 -2.22 -9.34
CA TYR A 4 -42.37 -1.55 -8.20
C TYR A 4 -40.89 -1.87 -8.21
N GLU A 5 -40.05 -0.87 -8.43
CA GLU A 5 -38.63 -0.95 -8.17
C GLU A 5 -38.43 -0.85 -6.65
N PHE A 6 -37.86 -1.88 -6.04
CA PHE A 6 -37.42 -1.82 -4.66
C PHE A 6 -36.22 -0.89 -4.54
N SER A 7 -36.06 -0.27 -3.38
CA SER A 7 -34.81 0.47 -3.10
C SER A 7 -33.62 -0.52 -3.10
N LYS A 8 -32.44 -0.03 -3.43
CA LYS A 8 -31.22 -0.85 -3.46
C LYS A 8 -30.93 -1.56 -2.12
N ASP A 9 -31.51 -1.10 -1.01
CA ASP A 9 -31.42 -1.74 0.30
C ASP A 9 -32.19 -3.08 0.38
N LEU A 10 -33.13 -3.31 -0.53
CA LEU A 10 -34.01 -4.49 -0.57
C LEU A 10 -33.84 -5.35 -1.83
N ASP A 11 -33.00 -4.91 -2.76
CA ASP A 11 -32.94 -5.49 -4.12
C ASP A 11 -31.62 -6.22 -4.40
N GLY A 12 -31.08 -6.93 -3.43
CA GLY A 12 -29.89 -7.76 -3.65
C GLY A 12 -28.59 -6.98 -3.80
N TYR A 13 -28.45 -5.89 -3.05
CA TYR A 13 -27.21 -5.12 -2.96
C TYR A 13 -26.50 -5.39 -1.64
N ARG A 14 -25.17 -5.37 -1.70
CA ARG A 14 -24.32 -5.36 -0.51
C ARG A 14 -23.89 -3.94 -0.20
N GLU A 15 -24.10 -3.52 1.04
CA GLU A 15 -23.53 -2.29 1.57
C GLU A 15 -22.18 -2.56 2.23
N LEU A 16 -21.19 -1.73 1.89
CA LEU A 16 -19.84 -1.72 2.44
C LEU A 16 -19.58 -0.36 3.05
N ILE A 17 -19.06 -0.34 4.27
CA ILE A 17 -18.66 0.87 4.97
C ILE A 17 -17.16 0.79 5.23
N PHE A 18 -16.42 1.77 4.76
CA PHE A 18 -14.99 1.89 4.98
C PHE A 18 -14.57 3.35 5.04
N LYS A 19 -13.41 3.62 5.60
CA LYS A 19 -12.85 4.98 5.70
C LYS A 19 -11.35 4.95 5.46
N VAL A 20 -10.79 6.14 5.17
CA VAL A 20 -9.34 6.34 5.20
C VAL A 20 -8.90 6.23 6.65
N SER A 21 -8.13 5.19 6.97
CA SER A 21 -7.84 4.81 8.34
C SER A 21 -6.75 5.68 8.97
N ASP A 22 -6.93 6.00 10.26
CA ASP A 22 -5.92 6.53 11.18
C ASP A 22 -5.32 5.45 12.08
N ALA A 23 -5.54 4.19 11.71
CA ALA A 23 -5.08 3.03 12.46
C ALA A 23 -3.56 3.03 12.67
N THR A 24 -3.16 2.36 13.74
CA THR A 24 -1.75 2.15 14.07
C THR A 24 -1.32 0.76 13.62
N GLU A 25 -0.09 0.60 13.20
CA GLU A 25 0.47 -0.72 12.86
C GLU A 25 0.48 -1.65 14.07
N VAL A 26 0.25 -2.95 13.83
CA VAL A 26 0.36 -4.01 14.83
C VAL A 26 1.56 -4.88 14.51
N LEU A 27 2.41 -5.11 15.50
CA LEU A 27 3.64 -5.87 15.41
C LEU A 27 3.49 -7.22 16.11
N ASN A 28 4.08 -8.26 15.55
CA ASN A 28 4.22 -9.54 16.24
C ASN A 28 5.34 -9.49 17.31
N SER A 29 5.58 -10.60 18.01
CA SER A 29 6.64 -10.72 19.03
C SER A 29 8.07 -10.52 18.49
N GLU A 30 8.26 -10.60 17.18
CA GLU A 30 9.54 -10.38 16.50
C GLU A 30 9.70 -8.92 16.02
N GLY A 31 8.72 -8.05 16.30
CA GLY A 31 8.70 -6.66 15.85
C GLY A 31 8.33 -6.46 14.37
N LYS A 32 7.80 -7.51 13.71
CA LYS A 32 7.36 -7.43 12.31
C LYS A 32 5.92 -6.94 12.24
N VAL A 33 5.63 -6.01 11.32
CA VAL A 33 4.26 -5.56 11.02
C VAL A 33 3.44 -6.72 10.47
N ILE A 34 2.29 -7.00 11.09
CA ILE A 34 1.36 -8.07 10.73
C ILE A 34 -0.02 -7.56 10.32
N GLY A 35 -0.31 -6.28 10.50
CA GLY A 35 -1.56 -5.62 10.18
C GLY A 35 -1.70 -4.32 10.95
N ASN A 36 -2.91 -3.94 11.26
CA ASN A 36 -3.22 -2.68 11.93
C ASN A 36 -4.37 -2.81 12.94
N THR A 37 -4.63 -1.74 13.70
CA THR A 37 -5.65 -1.73 14.76
C THR A 37 -7.10 -1.75 14.26
N ASP A 38 -7.35 -1.63 12.95
CA ASP A 38 -8.68 -1.88 12.37
C ASP A 38 -8.91 -3.38 12.13
N GLU A 39 -7.83 -4.14 11.91
CA GLU A 39 -7.87 -5.60 11.68
C GLU A 39 -7.77 -6.39 13.00
N TYR A 40 -7.01 -5.88 13.97
CA TYR A 40 -6.74 -6.53 15.24
C TYR A 40 -7.37 -5.78 16.40
N THR A 41 -8.33 -6.39 17.08
CA THR A 41 -8.92 -5.82 18.31
C THR A 41 -7.91 -5.84 19.46
N ASP A 42 -8.08 -4.97 20.43
CA ASP A 42 -7.23 -4.90 21.63
C ASP A 42 -7.12 -6.26 22.34
N SER A 43 -8.22 -6.97 22.47
CA SER A 43 -8.24 -8.31 23.06
C SER A 43 -7.44 -9.33 22.26
N THR A 44 -7.40 -9.21 20.92
CA THR A 44 -6.60 -10.08 20.06
C THR A 44 -5.12 -9.75 20.19
N ILE A 45 -4.79 -8.46 20.27
CA ILE A 45 -3.42 -7.97 20.44
C ILE A 45 -2.84 -8.48 21.76
N GLU A 46 -3.58 -8.32 22.88
CA GLU A 46 -3.16 -8.80 24.19
C GLU A 46 -3.02 -10.32 24.24
N LYS A 47 -4.00 -11.06 23.73
CA LYS A 47 -4.02 -12.53 23.75
C LYS A 47 -2.81 -13.14 23.03
N ASN A 48 -2.37 -12.53 21.94
CA ASN A 48 -1.27 -13.05 21.13
C ASN A 48 0.08 -12.40 21.45
N SER A 49 0.14 -11.55 22.50
CA SER A 49 1.35 -10.80 22.87
C SER A 49 1.90 -9.94 21.73
N TYR A 50 1.00 -9.42 20.90
CA TYR A 50 1.33 -8.44 19.86
C TYR A 50 1.52 -7.04 20.46
N GLN A 51 2.09 -6.14 19.73
CA GLN A 51 2.34 -4.77 20.17
C GLN A 51 1.77 -3.78 19.15
N LYS A 52 1.25 -2.65 19.64
CA LYS A 52 0.92 -1.50 18.78
C LYS A 52 2.19 -0.70 18.54
N SER A 53 2.47 -0.41 17.29
CA SER A 53 3.54 0.51 16.90
C SER A 53 3.13 1.96 17.22
N GLU A 54 4.12 2.84 17.30
CA GLU A 54 3.86 4.29 17.28
C GLU A 54 3.54 4.80 15.86
N ASN A 55 3.83 3.99 14.84
CA ASN A 55 3.61 4.35 13.45
C ASN A 55 2.12 4.20 13.09
N LYS A 56 1.55 5.27 12.55
CA LYS A 56 0.21 5.26 11.97
C LYS A 56 0.28 4.93 10.48
N ILE A 57 -0.76 4.27 9.96
CA ILE A 57 -0.90 3.98 8.53
C ILE A 57 -1.01 5.28 7.72
N ASN A 58 -1.78 6.24 8.25
CA ASN A 58 -1.85 7.60 7.72
C ASN A 58 -1.54 8.58 8.84
N VAL A 59 -0.74 9.59 8.56
CA VAL A 59 -0.52 10.69 9.50
C VAL A 59 -1.69 11.68 9.44
N GLU A 60 -1.86 12.48 10.48
CA GLU A 60 -3.00 13.42 10.58
C GLU A 60 -3.07 14.39 9.40
N SER A 61 -1.92 14.80 8.84
CA SER A 61 -1.85 15.64 7.65
C SER A 61 -2.41 14.98 6.38
N ASP A 62 -2.55 13.66 6.35
CA ASP A 62 -3.10 12.91 5.20
C ASP A 62 -4.62 12.78 5.30
N LEU A 63 -5.18 12.95 6.49
CA LEU A 63 -6.62 12.83 6.76
C LEU A 63 -7.35 14.13 6.40
N THR A 64 -7.38 14.45 5.11
CA THR A 64 -7.98 15.68 4.56
C THR A 64 -9.10 15.37 3.59
N SER A 65 -10.04 16.30 3.47
CA SER A 65 -11.16 16.20 2.50
C SER A 65 -10.65 15.99 1.07
N GLU A 66 -9.49 16.55 0.70
CA GLU A 66 -8.89 16.36 -0.62
C GLU A 66 -8.44 14.91 -0.81
N ASN A 67 -7.76 14.33 0.18
CA ASN A 67 -7.31 12.94 0.11
C ASN A 67 -8.48 11.95 0.19
N TYR A 68 -9.54 12.26 0.94
CA TYR A 68 -10.77 11.49 0.93
C TYR A 68 -11.42 11.44 -0.46
N GLN A 69 -11.45 12.59 -1.17
CA GLN A 69 -11.94 12.64 -2.55
C GLN A 69 -11.04 11.84 -3.51
N LYS A 70 -9.71 11.88 -3.33
CA LYS A 70 -8.78 11.05 -4.11
C LYS A 70 -9.05 9.56 -3.88
N ALA A 71 -9.22 9.14 -2.62
CA ALA A 71 -9.54 7.76 -2.27
C ALA A 71 -10.88 7.32 -2.91
N LYS A 72 -11.92 8.14 -2.83
CA LYS A 72 -13.19 7.90 -3.53
C LYS A 72 -12.98 7.68 -5.02
N LYS A 73 -12.23 8.57 -5.68
CA LYS A 73 -11.94 8.45 -7.12
C LYS A 73 -11.18 7.16 -7.47
N VAL A 74 -10.30 6.69 -6.60
CA VAL A 74 -9.61 5.40 -6.79
C VAL A 74 -10.61 4.26 -6.79
N ILE A 75 -11.55 4.24 -5.84
CA ILE A 75 -12.60 3.22 -5.77
C ILE A 75 -13.49 3.24 -7.00
N GLU A 76 -13.97 4.42 -7.41
CA GLU A 76 -14.77 4.59 -8.64
C GLU A 76 -14.03 4.07 -9.89
N THR A 77 -12.73 4.37 -9.99
CA THR A 77 -11.90 3.88 -11.09
C THR A 77 -11.78 2.37 -11.09
N ARG A 78 -11.61 1.76 -9.92
CA ARG A 78 -11.52 0.30 -9.76
C ARG A 78 -12.85 -0.39 -10.09
N LEU A 79 -13.97 0.14 -9.59
CA LEU A 79 -15.31 -0.37 -9.93
C LEU A 79 -15.54 -0.36 -11.44
N LYS A 80 -15.23 0.76 -12.09
CA LYS A 80 -15.32 0.88 -13.55
C LYS A 80 -14.41 -0.12 -14.27
N SER A 81 -13.20 -0.35 -13.80
CA SER A 81 -12.26 -1.32 -14.38
C SER A 81 -12.73 -2.76 -14.22
N LEU A 82 -13.53 -3.05 -13.21
CA LEU A 82 -14.19 -4.33 -12.98
C LEU A 82 -15.52 -4.49 -13.76
N GLY A 83 -15.93 -3.46 -14.51
CA GLY A 83 -17.19 -3.46 -15.27
C GLY A 83 -18.44 -3.25 -14.41
N ILE A 84 -18.27 -2.76 -13.17
CA ILE A 84 -19.39 -2.47 -12.27
C ILE A 84 -19.80 -1.02 -12.51
N GLU A 85 -20.94 -0.85 -13.17
CA GLU A 85 -21.52 0.47 -13.48
C GLU A 85 -22.67 0.83 -12.54
N ASP A 86 -23.38 -0.17 -12.02
CA ASP A 86 -24.48 0.00 -11.09
C ASP A 86 -23.98 -0.04 -9.65
N TYR A 87 -23.64 1.12 -9.10
CA TYR A 87 -23.23 1.31 -7.70
C TYR A 87 -23.66 2.65 -7.17
N GLU A 88 -23.70 2.76 -5.85
CA GLU A 88 -23.81 4.04 -5.12
C GLU A 88 -22.58 4.18 -4.22
N LEU A 89 -21.88 5.31 -4.31
CA LEU A 89 -20.74 5.63 -3.47
C LEU A 89 -20.89 7.00 -2.85
N ALA A 90 -21.26 7.05 -1.58
CA ALA A 90 -21.32 8.26 -0.77
C ALA A 90 -20.02 8.43 0.03
N LEU A 91 -19.58 9.69 0.19
CA LEU A 91 -18.39 10.05 0.97
C LEU A 91 -18.77 11.11 1.99
N ASN A 92 -18.47 10.86 3.27
CA ASN A 92 -18.45 11.88 4.30
C ASN A 92 -17.10 12.59 4.31
N LEU A 93 -17.09 13.89 4.06
CA LEU A 93 -15.85 14.69 4.00
C LEU A 93 -15.30 15.08 5.38
N GLU A 94 -16.07 14.87 6.45
CA GLU A 94 -15.64 15.21 7.81
C GLU A 94 -14.68 14.17 8.39
N ASP A 95 -14.98 12.90 8.13
CA ASP A 95 -14.25 11.78 8.73
C ASP A 95 -13.68 10.77 7.71
N GLY A 96 -13.91 11.00 6.41
CA GLY A 96 -13.43 10.13 5.34
C GLY A 96 -14.19 8.80 5.21
N THR A 97 -15.35 8.66 5.89
CA THR A 97 -16.18 7.46 5.79
C THR A 97 -16.85 7.39 4.40
N MET A 98 -16.82 6.21 3.81
CA MET A 98 -17.43 5.92 2.53
C MET A 98 -18.44 4.79 2.67
N HIS A 99 -19.61 5.00 2.09
CA HIS A 99 -20.66 4.01 1.96
C HIS A 99 -20.76 3.58 0.50
N LEU A 100 -20.48 2.34 0.21
CA LEU A 100 -20.56 1.76 -1.12
C LEU A 100 -21.65 0.70 -1.16
N LYS A 101 -22.60 0.83 -2.09
CA LYS A 101 -23.58 -0.20 -2.41
C LYS A 101 -23.28 -0.75 -3.80
N ILE A 102 -23.12 -2.06 -3.91
CA ILE A 102 -22.87 -2.79 -5.15
C ILE A 102 -23.81 -3.99 -5.24
N PRO A 103 -24.17 -4.46 -6.45
CA PRO A 103 -24.95 -5.68 -6.62
C PRO A 103 -24.30 -6.86 -5.91
N GLU A 104 -25.11 -7.66 -5.21
CA GLU A 104 -24.66 -8.89 -4.56
C GLU A 104 -24.75 -10.05 -5.53
N ASP A 105 -23.60 -10.62 -5.88
CA ASP A 105 -23.49 -11.80 -6.73
C ASP A 105 -22.36 -12.74 -6.25
N SER A 106 -22.09 -13.79 -6.99
CA SER A 106 -21.03 -14.75 -6.68
C SER A 106 -19.62 -14.13 -6.67
N ASN A 107 -19.42 -12.97 -7.32
CA ASN A 107 -18.14 -12.29 -7.48
C ASN A 107 -17.97 -11.14 -6.48
N THR A 108 -18.99 -10.78 -5.70
CA THR A 108 -18.97 -9.61 -4.81
C THR A 108 -17.79 -9.63 -3.85
N ASN A 109 -17.43 -10.78 -3.28
CA ASN A 109 -16.26 -10.88 -2.39
C ASN A 109 -14.94 -10.59 -3.13
N HIS A 110 -14.82 -11.05 -4.37
CA HIS A 110 -13.67 -10.78 -5.22
C HIS A 110 -13.60 -9.29 -5.58
N THR A 111 -14.73 -8.69 -5.90
CA THR A 111 -14.87 -7.25 -6.14
C THR A 111 -14.41 -6.44 -4.94
N VAL A 112 -14.92 -6.76 -3.74
CA VAL A 112 -14.54 -6.09 -2.48
C VAL A 112 -13.03 -6.18 -2.26
N SER A 113 -12.45 -7.38 -2.43
CA SER A 113 -11.00 -7.57 -2.29
C SER A 113 -10.21 -6.70 -3.26
N ASN A 114 -10.64 -6.61 -4.53
CA ASN A 114 -9.93 -5.80 -5.54
C ASN A 114 -10.04 -4.29 -5.29
N ILE A 115 -11.21 -3.77 -4.87
CA ILE A 115 -11.38 -2.34 -4.62
C ILE A 115 -10.64 -1.86 -3.37
N LEU A 116 -10.46 -2.72 -2.37
CA LEU A 116 -9.76 -2.40 -1.12
C LEU A 116 -8.26 -2.76 -1.16
N GLN A 117 -7.81 -3.50 -2.15
CA GLN A 117 -6.41 -3.92 -2.24
C GLN A 117 -5.48 -2.72 -2.35
N VAL A 118 -4.51 -2.65 -1.44
CA VAL A 118 -3.39 -1.71 -1.54
C VAL A 118 -2.41 -2.27 -2.57
N ALA A 119 -2.24 -1.56 -3.68
CA ALA A 119 -1.22 -1.94 -4.66
C ALA A 119 0.16 -1.61 -4.07
N LYS A 120 0.99 -2.63 -3.89
CA LYS A 120 2.37 -2.49 -3.43
C LYS A 120 3.30 -2.90 -4.56
N PHE A 121 4.13 -1.96 -5.02
CA PHE A 121 5.20 -2.23 -5.97
C PHE A 121 6.52 -2.20 -5.22
N GLU A 122 7.31 -3.25 -5.36
CA GLU A 122 8.64 -3.33 -4.79
C GLU A 122 9.58 -4.01 -5.76
N ILE A 123 10.79 -3.48 -5.89
CA ILE A 123 11.93 -4.19 -6.46
C ILE A 123 12.79 -4.62 -5.28
N ARG A 124 13.07 -5.91 -5.19
CA ARG A 124 13.82 -6.51 -4.09
C ARG A 124 15.13 -7.08 -4.60
N ASP A 125 16.11 -7.19 -3.70
CA ASP A 125 17.38 -7.86 -4.01
C ASP A 125 17.12 -9.33 -4.32
N SER A 126 17.75 -9.84 -5.39
CA SER A 126 17.65 -11.24 -5.79
C SER A 126 18.34 -12.21 -4.81
N ASN A 127 19.33 -11.71 -4.06
CA ASN A 127 20.09 -12.49 -3.09
C ASN A 127 19.46 -12.44 -1.69
N ASP A 128 18.72 -11.36 -1.39
CA ASP A 128 18.00 -11.17 -0.13
C ASP A 128 16.64 -10.55 -0.38
N ALA A 129 15.61 -11.36 -0.47
CA ALA A 129 14.25 -10.91 -0.73
C ALA A 129 13.65 -10.05 0.41
N SER A 130 14.29 -9.98 1.58
CA SER A 130 13.88 -9.05 2.65
C SER A 130 14.36 -7.62 2.38
N ASN A 131 15.39 -7.46 1.53
CA ASN A 131 15.95 -6.18 1.17
C ASN A 131 15.16 -5.54 0.02
N VAL A 132 14.39 -4.51 0.34
CA VAL A 132 13.59 -3.74 -0.61
C VAL A 132 14.45 -2.60 -1.16
N LEU A 133 14.67 -2.58 -2.47
CA LEU A 133 15.52 -1.62 -3.16
C LEU A 133 14.74 -0.40 -3.68
N ILE A 134 13.54 -0.64 -4.23
CA ILE A 134 12.66 0.39 -4.81
C ILE A 134 11.24 0.11 -4.35
N THR A 135 10.51 1.17 -4.03
CA THR A 135 9.12 1.14 -3.57
C THR A 135 8.18 1.96 -4.45
N ASN A 136 6.91 2.03 -4.07
CA ASN A 136 5.93 2.93 -4.71
C ASN A 136 6.38 4.40 -4.73
N ASP A 137 7.09 4.84 -3.68
CA ASP A 137 7.50 6.24 -3.50
C ASP A 137 8.55 6.66 -4.53
N ASP A 138 9.24 5.70 -5.14
CA ASP A 138 10.24 5.91 -6.17
C ASP A 138 9.64 5.98 -7.58
N ILE A 139 8.33 5.74 -7.70
CA ILE A 139 7.62 5.72 -8.98
C ILE A 139 6.99 7.09 -9.26
N LYS A 140 7.25 7.63 -10.44
CA LYS A 140 6.59 8.84 -10.95
C LYS A 140 5.28 8.50 -11.67
N LYS A 141 5.28 7.44 -12.49
CA LYS A 141 4.15 7.05 -13.32
C LYS A 141 4.22 5.58 -13.74
N ILE A 142 3.06 4.95 -13.78
CA ILE A 142 2.89 3.63 -14.41
C ILE A 142 1.89 3.78 -15.55
N SER A 143 2.18 3.18 -16.71
CA SER A 143 1.31 3.19 -17.88
C SER A 143 1.37 1.86 -18.63
N THR A 144 0.27 1.50 -19.26
CA THR A 144 0.20 0.33 -20.15
C THR A 144 0.57 0.76 -21.56
N VAL A 145 1.49 0.05 -22.18
CA VAL A 145 1.91 0.27 -23.57
C VAL A 145 1.58 -0.95 -24.41
N TYR A 146 0.94 -0.72 -25.54
CA TYR A 146 0.56 -1.76 -26.49
C TYR A 146 1.52 -1.73 -27.68
N ASN A 147 2.12 -2.87 -27.99
CA ASN A 147 2.91 -3.06 -29.20
C ASN A 147 2.18 -4.06 -30.11
N THR A 148 1.64 -3.57 -31.21
CA THR A 148 0.93 -4.38 -32.20
C THR A 148 1.82 -4.70 -33.37
N THR A 149 2.02 -5.98 -33.64
CA THR A 149 2.77 -6.53 -34.77
C THR A 149 1.86 -7.39 -35.64
N SER A 150 2.35 -7.86 -36.79
CA SER A 150 1.63 -8.83 -37.62
C SER A 150 1.35 -10.16 -36.91
N SER A 151 2.09 -10.45 -35.82
CA SER A 151 1.96 -11.68 -35.02
C SER A 151 1.01 -11.51 -33.83
N GLY A 152 0.48 -10.32 -33.56
CA GLY A 152 -0.44 -10.02 -32.47
C GLY A 152 -0.08 -8.76 -31.66
N THR A 153 -0.85 -8.51 -30.62
CA THR A 153 -0.63 -7.39 -29.71
C THR A 153 0.01 -7.89 -28.40
N THR A 154 1.15 -7.30 -28.07
CA THR A 154 1.83 -7.52 -26.77
C THR A 154 1.59 -6.31 -25.88
N VAL A 155 1.28 -6.56 -24.62
CA VAL A 155 1.03 -5.53 -23.62
C VAL A 155 2.23 -5.45 -22.69
N TYR A 156 2.74 -4.25 -22.50
CA TYR A 156 3.85 -3.96 -21.58
C TYR A 156 3.39 -3.01 -20.48
N LEU A 157 3.93 -3.18 -19.30
CA LEU A 157 3.83 -2.22 -18.22
C LEU A 157 5.08 -1.33 -18.27
N GLN A 158 4.87 -0.03 -18.53
CA GLN A 158 5.93 0.96 -18.52
C GLN A 158 5.93 1.66 -17.17
N ILE A 159 7.06 1.62 -16.48
CA ILE A 159 7.27 2.28 -15.19
C ILE A 159 8.25 3.43 -15.39
N GLU A 160 7.84 4.64 -15.07
CA GLU A 160 8.68 5.83 -15.02
C GLU A 160 9.01 6.12 -13.56
N PHE A 161 10.29 6.05 -13.23
CA PHE A 161 10.78 6.37 -11.89
C PHE A 161 10.97 7.89 -11.72
N ASN A 162 10.81 8.39 -10.49
CA ASN A 162 11.22 9.73 -10.10
C ASN A 162 12.76 9.84 -10.05
N THR A 163 13.30 10.97 -9.60
CA THR A 163 14.74 11.19 -9.55
C THR A 163 15.45 10.21 -8.64
N ASP A 164 14.88 9.94 -7.47
CA ASP A 164 15.48 9.05 -6.47
C ASP A 164 15.43 7.59 -6.93
N GLY A 165 14.31 7.13 -7.46
CA GLY A 165 14.17 5.80 -8.05
C GLY A 165 15.12 5.57 -9.24
N LYS A 166 15.38 6.59 -10.08
CA LYS A 166 16.38 6.51 -11.16
C LYS A 166 17.79 6.36 -10.62
N ASN A 167 18.14 7.11 -9.58
CA ASN A 167 19.45 7.03 -8.94
C ASN A 167 19.68 5.65 -8.31
N ILE A 168 18.68 5.12 -7.58
CA ILE A 168 18.74 3.78 -7.02
C ILE A 168 18.89 2.73 -8.11
N LEU A 169 18.08 2.80 -9.17
CA LEU A 169 18.17 1.87 -10.31
C LEU A 169 19.54 1.92 -10.97
N GLN A 170 20.13 3.12 -11.14
CA GLN A 170 21.48 3.27 -11.68
C GLN A 170 22.51 2.59 -10.77
N GLN A 171 22.46 2.81 -9.46
CA GLN A 171 23.38 2.18 -8.51
C GLN A 171 23.26 0.66 -8.52
N ILE A 172 22.05 0.12 -8.63
CA ILE A 172 21.81 -1.32 -8.78
C ILE A 172 22.48 -1.84 -10.05
N CYS A 173 22.28 -1.16 -11.19
CA CYS A 173 22.83 -1.57 -12.48
C CYS A 173 24.36 -1.46 -12.56
N THR A 174 24.98 -0.52 -11.84
CA THR A 174 26.44 -0.35 -11.76
C THR A 174 27.10 -1.21 -10.68
N GLY A 175 26.32 -1.87 -9.84
CA GLY A 175 26.81 -2.64 -8.69
C GLY A 175 27.29 -1.77 -7.52
N GLU A 176 26.99 -0.47 -7.54
CA GLU A 176 27.39 0.50 -6.50
C GLU A 176 26.37 0.60 -5.35
N TYR A 177 25.24 -0.10 -5.45
CA TYR A 177 24.20 -0.08 -4.41
C TYR A 177 24.71 -0.78 -3.15
N LYS A 178 24.91 0.01 -2.08
CA LYS A 178 25.29 -0.51 -0.76
C LYS A 178 24.05 -0.70 0.08
N THR A 179 23.87 -1.90 0.58
CA THR A 179 22.82 -2.19 1.57
C THR A 179 23.14 -1.50 2.89
N ASN A 180 22.15 -0.97 3.60
CA ASN A 180 22.32 -0.33 4.91
C ASN A 180 22.95 -1.23 5.99
N THR A 181 23.18 -2.51 5.69
CA THR A 181 23.83 -3.47 6.59
C THR A 181 25.33 -3.21 6.76
N GLU A 182 25.98 -2.48 5.85
CA GLU A 182 27.43 -2.20 5.95
C GLU A 182 27.77 -0.95 6.78
N ASN A 183 26.79 -0.11 7.12
CA ASN A 183 27.05 1.11 7.91
C ASN A 183 27.09 0.90 9.42
N SER A 184 26.88 -0.31 9.93
CA SER A 184 26.90 -0.60 11.39
C SER A 184 28.25 -1.07 11.92
N ASN A 185 29.27 -1.32 11.06
CA ASN A 185 30.53 -1.94 11.50
C ASN A 185 31.76 -1.02 11.42
N ASN A 186 31.61 0.30 11.22
CA ASN A 186 32.78 1.16 11.12
C ASN A 186 32.85 2.29 12.16
N SER A 187 32.64 1.93 13.42
CA SER A 187 32.93 2.80 14.55
C SER A 187 33.42 2.00 15.75
N THR A 188 34.62 1.44 15.66
CA THR A 188 35.46 1.18 16.83
C THR A 188 36.83 0.70 16.34
N GLU A 189 37.76 1.60 16.15
CA GLU A 189 39.20 1.38 16.34
C GLU A 189 39.89 2.72 16.21
N ASN A 190 40.01 3.40 17.33
CA ASN A 190 41.02 4.40 17.55
C ASN A 190 41.52 4.19 18.99
N GLU A 191 42.26 3.13 19.20
CA GLU A 191 43.09 3.02 20.39
C GLU A 191 44.39 3.79 20.16
N ASN A 192 44.45 4.86 20.88
CA ASN A 192 45.60 5.69 21.04
C ASN A 192 46.64 4.97 21.91
N SER A 193 47.66 4.37 21.29
CA SER A 193 48.84 3.90 21.99
C SER A 193 49.88 5.01 22.07
N THR A 194 49.86 5.79 23.12
CA THR A 194 51.00 6.61 23.56
C THR A 194 51.90 5.76 24.43
N SER A 195 53.00 5.36 23.85
CA SER A 195 54.16 4.87 24.58
C SER A 195 54.95 6.11 25.05
N ASP A 196 55.05 6.30 26.35
CA ASP A 196 56.12 7.09 26.94
C ASP A 196 57.11 6.16 27.59
N GLY A 197 58.28 6.10 26.99
CA GLY A 197 59.46 5.61 27.61
C GLY A 197 60.18 6.78 28.31
N GLU A 198 60.95 6.40 29.24
CA GLU A 198 62.15 7.03 29.81
C GLU A 198 62.14 7.23 31.31
N ASN A 199 63.01 6.62 31.86
CA ASN A 199 64.11 6.72 32.80
C ASN A 199 64.03 5.84 33.98
#